data_7b0bbb329c2e502ab9d1d9672759b9ef
#
_entry.id   7b0bbb329c2e502ab9d1d9672759b9ef
#
_cell.length_a   1.000
_cell.length_b   1.000
_cell.length_c   1.000
_cell.angle_alpha   90.00
_cell.angle_beta   90.00
_cell.angle_gamma   90.00
#
_symmetry.space_group_name_H-M   'P 1'
#
loop_
_entity.id
_entity.type
_entity.pdbx_description
1 polymer ?
#
loop_
_entity_poly.entity_id
_entity_poly.type
_entity_poly.pdbx_seq_one_letter_code
_entity_poly.pdbx_strand_id
1 'polypeptide(L)'
;MHNEEILLLNGLSIEILNALSYESKLGISLKRNLHYFDKKLLIEELENMTAWLDEQSVFDGIALDYRIKSLDSILGKYDRYYPDHQMRKVFNDILGFRAFCDSYEDVLALDSELFRVADMSKGKAIDDGYRGVHVYYQRDSKHYPIEIQFNTLYDRQLNNWLHDYLYKKDYPNEVGKKMREYYENGKIRNADDFKEVLENVLSNR
;
A
#
# COMPACT_ATOMS: atom_id res chain seq x y z
N MET A 1 -5.47 16.85 18.47
CA MET A 1 -4.68 15.83 19.19
C MET A 1 -5.15 14.39 18.93
N HIS A 2 -6.36 14.15 18.44
CA HIS A 2 -6.84 12.78 18.15
C HIS A 2 -6.29 12.18 16.84
N ASN A 3 -5.74 12.99 15.94
CA ASN A 3 -5.41 12.55 14.57
C ASN A 3 -4.12 11.70 14.44
N GLU A 4 -3.28 11.64 15.48
CA GLU A 4 -2.04 10.85 15.45
C GLU A 4 -2.08 9.60 16.31
N GLU A 5 -3.13 9.44 17.13
CA GLU A 5 -3.21 8.33 18.10
C GLU A 5 -3.13 6.96 17.40
N ILE A 6 -3.81 6.80 16.26
CA ILE A 6 -3.76 5.54 15.48
C ILE A 6 -2.36 5.24 14.93
N LEU A 7 -1.55 6.27 14.63
CA LEU A 7 -0.16 6.09 14.23
C LEU A 7 0.67 5.63 15.41
N LEU A 8 0.53 6.28 16.56
CA LEU A 8 1.29 5.95 17.79
C LEU A 8 0.98 4.55 18.30
N LEU A 9 -0.28 4.10 18.22
CA LEU A 9 -0.66 2.72 18.54
C LEU A 9 0.05 1.68 17.66
N ASN A 10 0.47 2.09 16.46
CA ASN A 10 1.24 1.28 15.53
C ASN A 10 2.77 1.57 15.59
N GLY A 11 3.24 2.35 16.56
CA GLY A 11 4.66 2.70 16.67
C GLY A 11 5.17 3.66 15.60
N LEU A 12 4.27 4.40 14.94
CA LEU A 12 4.60 5.45 13.99
C LEU A 12 4.32 6.84 14.58
N SER A 13 5.04 7.85 14.12
CA SER A 13 4.77 9.26 14.42
C SER A 13 5.09 10.13 13.21
N ILE A 14 4.63 11.38 13.23
CA ILE A 14 4.97 12.36 12.18
C ILE A 14 6.50 12.57 12.10
N GLU A 15 7.22 12.54 13.26
CA GLU A 15 8.67 12.65 13.27
C GLU A 15 9.33 11.48 12.55
N ILE A 16 8.87 10.24 12.77
CA ILE A 16 9.36 9.04 12.08
C ILE A 16 9.08 9.16 10.58
N LEU A 17 7.85 9.53 10.19
CA LEU A 17 7.50 9.70 8.79
C LEU A 17 8.30 10.82 8.12
N ASN A 18 8.58 11.91 8.82
CA ASN A 18 9.48 12.97 8.34
C ASN A 18 10.92 12.49 8.16
N ALA A 19 11.45 11.71 9.11
CA ALA A 19 12.80 11.15 9.02
C ALA A 19 12.97 10.19 7.85
N LEU A 20 11.90 9.48 7.46
CA LEU A 20 11.86 8.54 6.34
C LEU A 20 11.39 9.17 5.01
N SER A 21 11.11 10.47 5.00
CA SER A 21 10.68 11.20 3.79
C SER A 21 11.87 11.54 2.90
N TYR A 22 12.00 10.85 1.77
CA TYR A 22 13.05 11.12 0.77
C TYR A 22 12.70 12.34 -0.08
N GLU A 23 13.61 13.33 -0.12
CA GLU A 23 13.47 14.52 -0.97
C GLU A 23 14.01 14.24 -2.37
N SER A 24 13.17 14.45 -3.40
CA SER A 24 13.57 14.33 -4.80
C SER A 24 14.65 15.34 -5.18
N LYS A 25 15.70 14.87 -5.84
CA LYS A 25 16.79 15.69 -6.39
C LYS A 25 16.54 16.14 -7.83
N LEU A 26 15.42 15.75 -8.44
CA LEU A 26 15.10 16.05 -9.83
C LEU A 26 14.72 17.53 -10.07
N GLY A 27 14.57 18.33 -9.01
CA GLY A 27 14.25 19.75 -9.11
C GLY A 27 12.84 20.08 -9.61
N ILE A 28 12.01 19.06 -9.80
CA ILE A 28 10.63 19.17 -10.33
C ILE A 28 9.65 18.68 -9.26
N SER A 29 8.54 19.41 -9.09
CA SER A 29 7.48 18.99 -8.16
C SER A 29 6.90 17.62 -8.55
N LEU A 30 6.80 16.70 -7.60
CA LEU A 30 6.22 15.36 -7.80
C LEU A 30 4.70 15.38 -8.11
N LYS A 31 4.06 16.55 -8.10
CA LYS A 31 2.69 16.75 -8.60
C LYS A 31 2.61 16.76 -10.13
N ARG A 32 3.75 16.89 -10.83
CA ARG A 32 3.80 16.82 -12.30
C ARG A 32 3.64 15.38 -12.78
N ASN A 33 3.19 15.24 -14.03
CA ASN A 33 3.04 13.97 -14.70
C ASN A 33 4.39 13.40 -15.13
N LEU A 34 4.45 12.06 -15.32
CA LEU A 34 5.70 11.35 -15.61
C LEU A 34 6.47 11.89 -16.83
N HIS A 35 5.79 12.35 -17.87
CA HIS A 35 6.44 12.88 -19.07
C HIS A 35 7.28 14.16 -18.85
N TYR A 36 7.13 14.84 -17.70
CA TYR A 36 7.98 15.99 -17.35
C TYR A 36 9.34 15.56 -16.80
N PHE A 37 9.55 14.28 -16.52
CA PHE A 37 10.76 13.76 -15.92
C PHE A 37 11.58 12.99 -16.95
N ASP A 38 12.90 13.22 -16.97
CA ASP A 38 13.80 12.35 -17.73
C ASP A 38 13.80 10.94 -17.13
N LYS A 39 13.52 9.92 -17.96
CA LYS A 39 13.39 8.52 -17.49
C LYS A 39 14.65 8.01 -16.83
N LYS A 40 15.84 8.36 -17.39
CA LYS A 40 17.12 7.85 -16.88
C LYS A 40 17.42 8.45 -15.50
N LEU A 41 17.28 9.77 -15.36
CA LEU A 41 17.49 10.47 -14.09
C LEU A 41 16.48 10.00 -13.02
N LEU A 42 15.25 9.75 -13.44
CA LEU A 42 14.22 9.23 -12.53
C LEU A 42 14.57 7.83 -12.02
N ILE A 43 15.01 6.92 -12.87
CA ILE A 43 15.41 5.57 -12.46
C ILE A 43 16.58 5.64 -11.49
N GLU A 44 17.61 6.43 -11.81
CA GLU A 44 18.77 6.65 -10.96
C GLU A 44 18.36 7.22 -9.57
N GLU A 45 17.42 8.17 -9.54
CA GLU A 45 16.89 8.70 -8.28
C GLU A 45 16.15 7.62 -7.47
N LEU A 46 15.33 6.78 -8.11
CA LEU A 46 14.59 5.73 -7.42
C LEU A 46 15.51 4.63 -6.86
N GLU A 47 16.60 4.30 -7.56
CA GLU A 47 17.68 3.46 -7.06
C GLU A 47 18.35 4.06 -5.83
N ASN A 48 18.72 5.35 -5.91
CA ASN A 48 19.31 6.07 -4.79
C ASN A 48 18.34 6.17 -3.59
N MET A 49 17.06 6.36 -3.83
CA MET A 49 16.04 6.39 -2.77
C MET A 49 15.92 5.03 -2.07
N THR A 50 15.87 3.94 -2.81
CA THR A 50 15.77 2.59 -2.21
C THR A 50 17.02 2.27 -1.40
N ALA A 51 18.20 2.56 -1.92
CA ALA A 51 19.47 2.39 -1.18
C ALA A 51 19.50 3.26 0.09
N TRP A 52 19.09 4.52 0.00
CA TRP A 52 19.00 5.42 1.15
C TRP A 52 18.03 4.89 2.22
N LEU A 53 16.87 4.34 1.82
CA LEU A 53 15.92 3.74 2.76
C LEU A 53 16.52 2.54 3.48
N ASP A 54 17.24 1.67 2.77
CA ASP A 54 17.89 0.48 3.37
C ASP A 54 18.95 0.84 4.43
N GLU A 55 19.50 2.05 4.38
CA GLU A 55 20.51 2.55 5.33
C GLU A 55 19.90 3.24 6.57
N GLN A 56 18.56 3.41 6.64
CA GLN A 56 17.95 4.18 7.72
C GLN A 56 17.85 3.39 9.03
N SER A 57 18.65 3.75 10.03
CA SER A 57 18.59 3.16 11.38
C SER A 57 17.26 3.40 12.12
N VAL A 58 16.44 4.31 11.65
CA VAL A 58 15.08 4.55 12.18
C VAL A 58 14.24 3.27 12.15
N PHE A 59 14.45 2.39 11.17
CA PHE A 59 13.73 1.12 11.08
C PHE A 59 14.02 0.17 12.24
N ASP A 60 15.19 0.24 12.87
CA ASP A 60 15.54 -0.60 14.02
C ASP A 60 14.63 -0.36 15.24
N GLY A 61 14.02 0.82 15.33
CA GLY A 61 13.11 1.20 16.39
C GLY A 61 11.61 0.97 16.06
N ILE A 62 11.29 0.50 14.85
CA ILE A 62 9.92 0.32 14.39
C ILE A 62 9.55 -1.16 14.45
N ALA A 63 8.58 -1.51 15.31
CA ALA A 63 8.09 -2.90 15.45
C ALA A 63 7.05 -3.29 14.38
N LEU A 64 6.78 -2.40 13.43
CA LEU A 64 5.77 -2.60 12.39
C LEU A 64 6.41 -3.20 11.12
N ASP A 65 5.70 -4.11 10.48
CA ASP A 65 6.09 -4.61 9.17
C ASP A 65 6.17 -3.47 8.15
N TYR A 66 7.29 -3.38 7.45
CA TYR A 66 7.46 -2.46 6.34
C TYR A 66 7.99 -3.16 5.09
N ARG A 67 7.86 -2.51 3.97
CA ARG A 67 8.37 -2.98 2.69
C ARG A 67 8.95 -1.82 1.90
N ILE A 68 10.16 -1.99 1.41
CA ILE A 68 10.74 -1.19 0.34
C ILE A 68 10.47 -1.93 -0.98
N LYS A 69 9.90 -1.23 -1.95
CA LYS A 69 9.49 -1.80 -3.23
C LYS A 69 10.71 -2.11 -4.10
N SER A 70 10.74 -3.29 -4.73
CA SER A 70 11.82 -3.66 -5.66
C SER A 70 11.82 -2.78 -6.91
N LEU A 71 13.00 -2.54 -7.47
CA LEU A 71 13.16 -1.75 -8.71
C LEU A 71 12.34 -2.30 -9.87
N ASP A 72 12.29 -3.62 -10.07
CA ASP A 72 11.46 -4.24 -11.13
C ASP A 72 9.98 -3.85 -10.99
N SER A 73 9.47 -3.84 -9.75
CA SER A 73 8.09 -3.43 -9.48
C SER A 73 7.88 -1.91 -9.70
N ILE A 74 8.90 -1.10 -9.43
CA ILE A 74 8.90 0.35 -9.67
C ILE A 74 8.88 0.61 -11.18
N LEU A 75 9.76 -0.03 -11.95
CA LEU A 75 9.84 0.11 -13.41
C LEU A 75 8.55 -0.36 -14.09
N GLY A 76 7.98 -1.49 -13.67
CA GLY A 76 6.70 -1.97 -14.17
C GLY A 76 5.54 -1.00 -13.91
N LYS A 77 5.58 -0.23 -12.80
CA LYS A 77 4.64 0.87 -12.57
C LYS A 77 4.88 2.05 -13.50
N TYR A 78 6.13 2.46 -13.71
CA TYR A 78 6.46 3.53 -14.65
C TYR A 78 5.86 3.25 -16.03
N ASP A 79 6.16 2.09 -16.61
CA ASP A 79 5.73 1.74 -17.96
C ASP A 79 4.20 1.66 -18.09
N ARG A 80 3.50 1.23 -17.03
CA ARG A 80 2.03 1.14 -17.00
C ARG A 80 1.34 2.49 -16.96
N TYR A 81 1.94 3.47 -16.26
CA TYR A 81 1.30 4.75 -15.95
C TYR A 81 1.86 5.94 -16.74
N TYR A 82 2.92 5.71 -17.55
CA TYR A 82 3.44 6.73 -18.48
C TYR A 82 2.44 6.94 -19.62
N PRO A 83 2.25 8.19 -20.09
CA PRO A 83 2.92 9.44 -19.68
C PRO A 83 2.12 10.30 -18.68
N ASP A 84 0.84 10.02 -18.47
CA ASP A 84 -0.14 11.02 -18.00
C ASP A 84 -0.41 11.02 -16.49
N HIS A 85 0.15 10.06 -15.74
CA HIS A 85 -0.07 10.00 -14.30
C HIS A 85 0.96 10.83 -13.54
N GLN A 86 0.49 11.45 -12.43
CA GLN A 86 1.35 12.22 -11.54
C GLN A 86 2.38 11.32 -10.85
N MET A 87 3.63 11.76 -10.81
CA MET A 87 4.75 11.06 -10.20
C MET A 87 4.44 10.61 -8.76
N ARG A 88 3.92 11.51 -7.92
CA ARG A 88 3.53 11.20 -6.53
C ARG A 88 2.41 10.17 -6.39
N LYS A 89 1.61 9.92 -7.43
CA LYS A 89 0.56 8.90 -7.43
C LYS A 89 1.08 7.55 -7.91
N VAL A 90 2.05 7.56 -8.80
CA VAL A 90 2.68 6.34 -9.32
C VAL A 90 3.64 5.75 -8.29
N PHE A 91 4.47 6.60 -7.69
CA PHE A 91 5.48 6.18 -6.72
C PHE A 91 5.10 6.53 -5.27
N ASN A 92 3.87 6.20 -4.90
CA ASN A 92 3.33 6.48 -3.57
C ASN A 92 3.49 5.33 -2.57
N ASP A 93 4.11 4.23 -2.97
CA ASP A 93 4.25 2.98 -2.22
C ASP A 93 5.67 2.38 -2.34
N ILE A 94 6.70 3.23 -2.57
CA ILE A 94 8.11 2.79 -2.55
C ILE A 94 8.45 2.33 -1.14
N LEU A 95 8.11 3.12 -0.13
CA LEU A 95 8.07 2.70 1.27
C LEU A 95 6.61 2.51 1.67
N GLY A 96 6.29 1.35 2.21
CA GLY A 96 4.96 1.03 2.73
C GLY A 96 5.02 0.31 4.07
N PHE A 97 4.19 0.76 5.03
CA PHE A 97 3.98 0.12 6.32
C PHE A 97 2.68 -0.68 6.34
N ARG A 98 2.63 -1.75 7.12
CA ARG A 98 1.45 -2.58 7.36
C ARG A 98 0.97 -2.40 8.77
N ALA A 99 0.00 -1.54 8.96
CA ALA A 99 -0.57 -1.17 10.25
C ALA A 99 -1.87 -1.93 10.54
N PHE A 100 -2.24 -1.96 11.82
CA PHE A 100 -3.50 -2.53 12.29
C PHE A 100 -4.42 -1.47 12.86
N CYS A 101 -5.72 -1.70 12.76
CA CYS A 101 -6.77 -0.93 13.42
C CYS A 101 -7.88 -1.87 13.90
N ASP A 102 -8.56 -1.46 14.95
CA ASP A 102 -9.77 -2.16 15.43
C ASP A 102 -10.96 -1.80 14.55
N SER A 103 -11.03 -0.53 14.11
CA SER A 103 -12.04 -0.01 13.21
C SER A 103 -11.41 0.89 12.13
N TYR A 104 -11.93 0.85 10.92
CA TYR A 104 -11.54 1.78 9.86
C TYR A 104 -12.01 3.21 10.11
N GLU A 105 -13.00 3.42 10.97
CA GLU A 105 -13.52 4.76 11.30
C GLU A 105 -12.43 5.67 11.87
N ASP A 106 -11.57 5.13 12.74
CA ASP A 106 -10.45 5.87 13.33
C ASP A 106 -9.41 6.29 12.28
N VAL A 107 -9.17 5.41 11.30
CA VAL A 107 -8.25 5.69 10.19
C VAL A 107 -8.84 6.74 9.23
N LEU A 108 -10.14 6.65 8.96
CA LEU A 108 -10.85 7.59 8.08
C LEU A 108 -10.99 8.98 8.70
N ALA A 109 -10.83 9.11 10.02
CA ALA A 109 -10.83 10.36 10.75
C ALA A 109 -9.46 11.09 10.76
N LEU A 110 -8.41 10.50 10.13
CA LEU A 110 -7.10 11.15 10.02
C LEU A 110 -7.19 12.49 9.29
N ASP A 111 -6.34 13.44 9.69
CA ASP A 111 -6.32 14.80 9.13
C ASP A 111 -5.99 14.78 7.64
N SER A 112 -6.92 15.31 6.83
CA SER A 112 -6.82 15.34 5.37
C SER A 112 -5.77 16.35 4.84
N GLU A 113 -5.26 17.25 5.64
CA GLU A 113 -4.20 18.19 5.23
C GLU A 113 -2.84 17.49 5.16
N LEU A 114 -2.59 16.55 6.08
CA LEU A 114 -1.33 15.79 6.16
C LEU A 114 -1.38 14.46 5.41
N PHE A 115 -2.57 13.88 5.30
CA PHE A 115 -2.75 12.54 4.76
C PHE A 115 -3.75 12.50 3.61
N ARG A 116 -3.40 11.77 2.58
CA ARG A 116 -4.37 11.37 1.55
C ARG A 116 -4.85 9.96 1.87
N VAL A 117 -6.14 9.82 2.07
CA VAL A 117 -6.78 8.54 2.41
C VAL A 117 -7.41 7.92 1.16
N ALA A 118 -7.19 6.64 0.95
CA ALA A 118 -7.87 5.80 -0.04
C ALA A 118 -8.65 4.71 0.70
N ASP A 119 -9.97 4.90 0.78
CA ASP A 119 -10.87 3.97 1.44
C ASP A 119 -11.21 2.79 0.52
N MET A 120 -10.79 1.61 0.92
CA MET A 120 -11.13 0.32 0.31
C MET A 120 -11.74 -0.63 1.37
N SER A 121 -12.22 -0.10 2.49
CA SER A 121 -12.83 -0.89 3.57
C SER A 121 -14.08 -1.65 3.11
N LYS A 122 -14.77 -1.12 2.10
CA LYS A 122 -15.95 -1.74 1.48
C LYS A 122 -15.65 -2.38 0.10
N GLY A 123 -14.37 -2.46 -0.27
CA GLY A 123 -13.89 -2.97 -1.54
C GLY A 123 -13.46 -1.88 -2.52
N LYS A 124 -12.79 -2.31 -3.59
CA LYS A 124 -12.39 -1.46 -4.70
C LYS A 124 -13.55 -1.27 -5.69
N ALA A 125 -13.43 -0.30 -6.61
CA ALA A 125 -14.40 -0.11 -7.69
C ALA A 125 -14.58 -1.39 -8.55
N ILE A 126 -13.50 -2.14 -8.79
CA ILE A 126 -13.53 -3.51 -9.29
C ILE A 126 -13.11 -4.38 -8.11
N ASP A 127 -14.09 -5.04 -7.50
CA ASP A 127 -13.89 -5.78 -6.25
C ASP A 127 -13.13 -7.08 -6.51
N ASP A 128 -11.95 -7.18 -5.93
CA ASP A 128 -11.05 -8.34 -5.96
C ASP A 128 -10.98 -9.08 -4.62
N GLY A 129 -11.88 -8.74 -3.68
CA GLY A 129 -11.96 -9.31 -2.34
C GLY A 129 -11.08 -8.60 -1.29
N TYR A 130 -10.19 -7.68 -1.69
CA TYR A 130 -9.37 -6.89 -0.77
C TYR A 130 -10.22 -5.94 0.06
N ARG A 131 -9.88 -5.78 1.35
CA ARG A 131 -10.41 -4.74 2.24
C ARG A 131 -9.27 -4.08 3.01
N GLY A 132 -9.34 -2.75 3.13
CA GLY A 132 -8.35 -1.98 3.89
C GLY A 132 -8.50 -0.48 3.64
N VAL A 133 -7.77 0.31 4.40
CA VAL A 133 -7.64 1.75 4.18
C VAL A 133 -6.16 2.06 3.98
N HIS A 134 -5.83 2.68 2.84
CA HIS A 134 -4.46 3.12 2.57
C HIS A 134 -4.36 4.62 2.86
N VAL A 135 -3.40 4.96 3.67
CA VAL A 135 -3.07 6.33 4.04
C VAL A 135 -1.72 6.67 3.44
N TYR A 136 -1.63 7.81 2.78
CA TYR A 136 -0.39 8.28 2.17
C TYR A 136 0.03 9.57 2.83
N TYR A 137 1.14 9.51 3.55
CA TYR A 137 1.80 10.68 4.08
C TYR A 137 2.72 11.29 3.04
N GLN A 138 2.65 12.60 2.82
CA GLN A 138 3.59 13.31 1.96
C GLN A 138 3.95 14.65 2.61
N ARG A 139 5.20 14.76 3.06
CA ARG A 139 5.71 15.94 3.75
C ARG A 139 5.47 17.24 2.96
N ASP A 140 5.77 17.22 1.66
CA ASP A 140 5.48 18.30 0.71
C ASP A 140 5.56 17.80 -0.74
N SER A 141 5.48 18.71 -1.73
CA SER A 141 5.47 18.35 -3.14
C SER A 141 6.82 17.91 -3.72
N LYS A 142 7.89 17.94 -2.92
CA LYS A 142 9.24 17.48 -3.30
C LYS A 142 9.59 16.11 -2.70
N HIS A 143 8.88 15.69 -1.65
CA HIS A 143 9.12 14.40 -0.99
C HIS A 143 8.23 13.31 -1.57
N TYR A 144 8.78 12.11 -1.69
CA TYR A 144 7.99 10.93 -2.08
C TYR A 144 7.01 10.56 -0.98
N PRO A 145 5.78 10.17 -1.34
CA PRO A 145 4.80 9.70 -0.35
C PRO A 145 5.24 8.39 0.31
N ILE A 146 4.83 8.21 1.57
CA ILE A 146 4.95 6.97 2.33
C ILE A 146 3.55 6.39 2.46
N GLU A 147 3.39 5.10 2.11
CA GLU A 147 2.13 4.39 2.26
C GLU A 147 2.02 3.75 3.64
N ILE A 148 0.85 3.84 4.27
CA ILE A 148 0.50 3.09 5.48
C ILE A 148 -0.78 2.33 5.18
N GLN A 149 -0.72 0.99 5.14
CA GLN A 149 -1.84 0.11 4.86
C GLN A 149 -2.47 -0.34 6.16
N PHE A 150 -3.61 0.25 6.53
CA PHE A 150 -4.39 -0.18 7.69
C PHE A 150 -5.34 -1.32 7.33
N ASN A 151 -5.29 -2.36 8.14
CA ASN A 151 -6.24 -3.46 8.09
C ASN A 151 -6.72 -3.82 9.50
N THR A 152 -7.96 -4.29 9.62
CA THR A 152 -8.36 -5.07 10.78
C THR A 152 -7.64 -6.43 10.75
N LEU A 153 -7.51 -7.11 11.89
CA LEU A 153 -6.94 -8.47 11.91
C LEU A 153 -7.74 -9.42 11.02
N TYR A 154 -9.08 -9.29 11.02
CA TYR A 154 -9.98 -10.07 10.19
C TYR A 154 -9.68 -9.91 8.70
N ASP A 155 -9.57 -8.67 8.21
CA ASP A 155 -9.30 -8.41 6.81
C ASP A 155 -7.86 -8.75 6.42
N ARG A 156 -6.89 -8.50 7.32
CA ARG A 156 -5.48 -8.85 7.08
C ARG A 156 -5.32 -10.34 6.78
N GLN A 157 -6.01 -11.19 7.51
CA GLN A 157 -5.93 -12.63 7.32
C GLN A 157 -6.35 -13.04 5.91
N LEU A 158 -7.52 -12.60 5.47
CA LEU A 158 -7.97 -12.91 4.12
C LEU A 158 -7.11 -12.25 3.05
N ASN A 159 -6.71 -10.98 3.23
CA ASN A 159 -5.84 -10.27 2.29
C ASN A 159 -4.51 -11.01 2.05
N ASN A 160 -3.92 -11.61 3.11
CA ASN A 160 -2.72 -12.43 2.98
C ASN A 160 -2.98 -13.68 2.12
N TRP A 161 -4.08 -14.39 2.34
CA TRP A 161 -4.43 -15.56 1.52
C TRP A 161 -4.73 -15.18 0.08
N LEU A 162 -5.46 -14.08 -0.17
CA LEU A 162 -5.68 -13.56 -1.51
C LEU A 162 -4.36 -13.24 -2.22
N HIS A 163 -3.42 -12.62 -1.51
CA HIS A 163 -2.11 -12.32 -2.05
C HIS A 163 -1.32 -13.58 -2.40
N ASP A 164 -1.28 -14.56 -1.50
CA ASP A 164 -0.47 -15.76 -1.67
C ASP A 164 -1.03 -16.73 -2.71
N TYR A 165 -2.34 -16.83 -2.81
CA TYR A 165 -2.99 -17.85 -3.63
C TYR A 165 -3.66 -17.32 -4.91
N LEU A 166 -4.02 -16.02 -4.98
CA LEU A 166 -4.71 -15.46 -6.14
C LEU A 166 -3.87 -14.46 -6.93
N TYR A 167 -3.41 -13.38 -6.29
CA TYR A 167 -2.87 -12.23 -7.02
C TYR A 167 -1.59 -12.53 -7.80
N LYS A 168 -0.85 -13.55 -7.39
CA LYS A 168 0.34 -14.03 -8.12
C LYS A 168 0.03 -14.90 -9.34
N LYS A 169 -1.26 -15.26 -9.55
CA LYS A 169 -1.67 -16.25 -10.57
C LYS A 169 -2.62 -15.65 -11.61
N ASP A 170 -2.77 -14.33 -11.66
CA ASP A 170 -3.60 -13.59 -12.62
C ASP A 170 -5.05 -14.12 -12.74
N TYR A 171 -5.64 -14.60 -11.64
CA TYR A 171 -7.05 -14.96 -11.63
C TYR A 171 -7.93 -13.71 -11.75
N PRO A 172 -9.09 -13.81 -12.43
CA PRO A 172 -10.03 -12.70 -12.50
C PRO A 172 -10.50 -12.22 -11.14
N ASN A 173 -10.76 -10.91 -11.02
CA ASN A 173 -11.15 -10.26 -9.76
C ASN A 173 -12.39 -10.88 -9.10
N GLU A 174 -13.33 -11.42 -9.90
CA GLU A 174 -14.53 -12.10 -9.44
C GLU A 174 -14.22 -13.32 -8.55
N VAL A 175 -13.05 -13.96 -8.73
CA VAL A 175 -12.62 -15.07 -7.85
C VAL A 175 -12.35 -14.52 -6.46
N GLY A 176 -11.57 -13.44 -6.36
CA GLY A 176 -11.28 -12.82 -5.07
C GLY A 176 -12.53 -12.31 -4.36
N LYS A 177 -13.46 -11.70 -5.11
CA LYS A 177 -14.77 -11.29 -4.58
C LYS A 177 -15.55 -12.47 -4.00
N LYS A 178 -15.64 -13.59 -4.73
CA LYS A 178 -16.29 -14.82 -4.24
C LYS A 178 -15.62 -15.37 -3.00
N MET A 179 -14.28 -15.39 -2.97
CA MET A 179 -13.55 -15.84 -1.78
C MET A 179 -13.87 -14.99 -0.55
N ARG A 180 -14.00 -13.66 -0.73
CA ARG A 180 -14.45 -12.73 0.32
C ARG A 180 -15.85 -13.09 0.82
N GLU A 181 -16.80 -13.32 -0.06
CA GLU A 181 -18.17 -13.71 0.29
C GLU A 181 -18.18 -15.02 1.11
N TYR A 182 -17.38 -16.02 0.74
CA TYR A 182 -17.27 -17.27 1.50
C TYR A 182 -16.62 -17.07 2.88
N TYR A 183 -15.63 -16.17 2.96
CA TYR A 183 -14.98 -15.84 4.23
C TYR A 183 -15.95 -15.14 5.20
N GLU A 184 -16.66 -14.12 4.73
CA GLU A 184 -17.65 -13.37 5.52
C GLU A 184 -18.83 -14.25 5.96
N ASN A 185 -19.17 -15.29 5.18
CA ASN A 185 -20.18 -16.29 5.54
C ASN A 185 -19.62 -17.44 6.41
N GLY A 186 -18.39 -17.35 6.92
CA GLY A 186 -17.78 -18.31 7.83
C GLY A 186 -17.42 -19.66 7.21
N LYS A 187 -17.40 -19.76 5.86
CA LYS A 187 -17.02 -21.00 5.14
C LYS A 187 -15.51 -21.17 5.03
N ILE A 188 -14.74 -20.11 5.23
CA ILE A 188 -13.28 -20.11 5.24
C ILE A 188 -12.84 -19.62 6.61
N ARG A 189 -12.18 -20.49 7.38
CA ARG A 189 -11.72 -20.22 8.76
C ARG A 189 -10.21 -20.31 8.90
N ASN A 190 -9.56 -20.96 7.94
CA ASN A 190 -8.11 -21.20 7.93
C ASN A 190 -7.62 -21.33 6.47
N ALA A 191 -6.30 -21.49 6.29
CA ALA A 191 -5.67 -21.56 4.97
C ALA A 191 -6.08 -22.82 4.17
N ASP A 192 -6.42 -23.92 4.84
CA ASP A 192 -6.81 -25.15 4.15
C ASP A 192 -8.25 -25.05 3.64
N ASP A 193 -9.17 -24.51 4.45
CA ASP A 193 -10.53 -24.15 3.98
C ASP A 193 -10.43 -23.21 2.76
N PHE A 194 -9.51 -22.23 2.81
CA PHE A 194 -9.31 -21.28 1.69
C PHE A 194 -8.94 -22.01 0.40
N LYS A 195 -7.97 -22.93 0.46
CA LYS A 195 -7.51 -23.69 -0.73
C LYS A 195 -8.64 -24.56 -1.30
N GLU A 196 -9.36 -25.29 -0.43
CA GLU A 196 -10.47 -26.15 -0.85
C GLU A 196 -11.58 -25.34 -1.53
N VAL A 197 -11.99 -24.23 -0.92
CA VAL A 197 -13.01 -23.34 -1.50
C VAL A 197 -12.53 -22.73 -2.81
N LEU A 198 -11.25 -22.35 -2.91
CA LEU A 198 -10.67 -21.81 -4.14
C LEU A 198 -10.71 -22.84 -5.27
N GLU A 199 -10.33 -24.08 -5.04
CA GLU A 199 -10.41 -25.16 -6.02
C GLU A 199 -11.84 -25.36 -6.52
N ASN A 200 -12.81 -25.36 -5.61
CA ASN A 200 -14.22 -25.46 -5.95
C ASN A 200 -14.71 -24.26 -6.79
N VAL A 201 -14.29 -23.04 -6.45
CA VAL A 201 -14.65 -21.83 -7.22
C VAL A 201 -14.04 -21.86 -8.61
N LEU A 202 -12.82 -22.38 -8.78
CA LEU A 202 -12.14 -22.49 -10.07
C LEU A 202 -12.73 -23.61 -10.94
N SER A 203 -13.14 -24.75 -10.34
CA SER A 203 -13.71 -25.90 -11.06
C SER A 203 -15.14 -25.66 -11.56
N ASN A 204 -15.88 -24.76 -10.94
CA ASN A 204 -17.27 -24.42 -11.31
C ASN A 204 -17.35 -23.18 -12.21
N ARG A 205 -16.29 -22.86 -12.92
CA ARG A 205 -16.22 -21.85 -13.99
C ARG A 205 -16.26 -22.50 -15.36
#